data_2ed9ed9490af9ab3bc130fac018d6e30
#
_entry.id   2ed9ed9490af9ab3bc130fac018d6e30
#
_cell.length_a   1.000
_cell.length_b   1.000
_cell.length_c   1.000
_cell.angle_alpha   90.00
_cell.angle_beta   90.00
_cell.angle_gamma   90.00
#
_symmetry.space_group_name_H-M   'P 1'
#
loop_
_entity.id
_entity.type
_entity.pdbx_description
1 polymer ?
#
loop_
_entity_poly.entity_id
_entity_poly.type
_entity_poly.pdbx_seq_one_letter_code
_entity_poly.pdbx_strand_id
1 'polypeptide(L)'
;MRDTRLNYWKAGLRSVPPEVWRREDCEVLILADNHLTGIPPALGRLRALHTLDLGHNALTGIPEEIGELAPGLTRYLYLHDNRLTGLPDGLCALDRLGYLNAGDNPLGRLPEEIGEMGGLVELRAQNAQLTNVPASAGRLGLLRELWLGGNALTGLPASFTALHALRVLELRNNALPGVPEALRALPLLRRIDLRGNRIGELPSWIAELPSLEKLDLRWNAVADTAEPVVALRERGCVVLT
;
A
#
# COMPACT_ATOMS: atom_id res chain seq x y z
N MET A 1 30.90 -15.40 11.65
CA MET A 1 29.43 -15.24 11.61
C MET A 1 28.95 -15.75 10.25
N ARG A 2 27.92 -16.57 10.18
CA ARG A 2 27.27 -16.89 8.91
C ARG A 2 26.56 -15.63 8.43
N ASP A 3 26.59 -15.38 7.11
CA ASP A 3 25.82 -14.30 6.52
C ASP A 3 24.33 -14.62 6.65
N THR A 4 23.57 -13.79 7.38
CA THR A 4 22.12 -13.93 7.58
C THR A 4 21.34 -13.33 6.43
N ARG A 5 22.01 -12.80 5.42
CA ARG A 5 21.43 -12.23 4.21
C ARG A 5 21.62 -13.18 3.03
N LEU A 6 20.51 -13.55 2.38
CA LEU A 6 20.49 -14.29 1.13
C LEU A 6 20.02 -13.37 0.00
N ASN A 7 20.88 -13.13 -0.97
CA ASN A 7 20.58 -12.27 -2.11
C ASN A 7 20.68 -13.05 -3.42
N TYR A 8 19.53 -13.27 -4.04
CA TYR A 8 19.36 -13.90 -5.35
C TYR A 8 18.79 -12.92 -6.38
N TRP A 9 19.01 -11.63 -6.22
CA TRP A 9 18.54 -10.62 -7.16
C TRP A 9 19.07 -10.90 -8.57
N LYS A 10 18.18 -10.94 -9.55
CA LYS A 10 18.52 -11.22 -10.97
C LYS A 10 19.30 -12.50 -11.20
N ALA A 11 19.09 -13.52 -10.38
CA ALA A 11 19.79 -14.80 -10.52
C ALA A 11 19.18 -15.73 -11.59
N GLY A 12 18.13 -15.31 -12.28
CA GLY A 12 17.44 -16.08 -13.31
C GLY A 12 16.67 -17.30 -12.76
N LEU A 13 16.30 -17.27 -11.48
CA LEU A 13 15.65 -18.38 -10.81
C LEU A 13 14.22 -18.61 -11.34
N ARG A 14 13.90 -19.87 -11.64
CA ARG A 14 12.51 -20.34 -11.90
C ARG A 14 11.88 -21.00 -10.66
N SER A 15 12.71 -21.41 -9.72
CA SER A 15 12.34 -21.92 -8.40
C SER A 15 13.39 -21.54 -7.39
N VAL A 16 13.00 -21.37 -6.13
CA VAL A 16 13.93 -21.05 -5.04
C VAL A 16 14.70 -22.31 -4.67
N PRO A 17 16.05 -22.25 -4.52
CA PRO A 17 16.86 -23.39 -4.11
C PRO A 17 16.37 -23.98 -2.79
N PRO A 18 16.17 -25.32 -2.67
CA PRO A 18 15.59 -25.95 -1.47
C PRO A 18 16.35 -25.68 -0.18
N GLU A 19 17.65 -25.44 -0.25
CA GLU A 19 18.51 -25.12 0.88
C GLU A 19 18.16 -23.79 1.53
N VAL A 20 17.55 -22.85 0.81
CA VAL A 20 17.09 -21.57 1.35
C VAL A 20 16.11 -21.80 2.50
N TRP A 21 15.20 -22.77 2.35
CA TRP A 21 14.18 -23.08 3.34
C TRP A 21 14.69 -23.77 4.63
N ARG A 22 15.99 -24.07 4.67
CA ARG A 22 16.68 -24.61 5.85
C ARG A 22 17.45 -23.52 6.62
N ARG A 23 17.50 -22.29 6.08
CA ARG A 23 18.20 -21.16 6.67
C ARG A 23 17.30 -20.40 7.63
N GLU A 24 16.91 -21.06 8.75
CA GLU A 24 16.05 -20.48 9.79
C GLU A 24 16.66 -19.23 10.44
N ASP A 25 18.00 -19.06 10.30
CA ASP A 25 18.77 -17.88 10.70
C ASP A 25 18.72 -16.71 9.70
N CYS A 26 18.02 -16.88 8.56
CA CYS A 26 17.96 -15.86 7.51
C CYS A 26 17.12 -14.65 7.96
N GLU A 27 17.74 -13.46 7.97
CA GLU A 27 17.10 -12.20 8.32
C GLU A 27 16.63 -11.38 7.11
N VAL A 28 17.33 -11.53 5.98
CA VAL A 28 17.01 -10.83 4.72
C VAL A 28 17.04 -11.83 3.58
N LEU A 29 15.91 -11.98 2.88
CA LEU A 29 15.81 -12.79 1.67
C LEU A 29 15.38 -11.92 0.49
N ILE A 30 16.24 -11.79 -0.51
CA ILE A 30 15.99 -11.06 -1.75
C ILE A 30 15.89 -12.06 -2.90
N LEU A 31 14.73 -12.16 -3.51
CA LEU A 31 14.39 -13.01 -4.65
C LEU A 31 13.85 -12.18 -5.83
N ALA A 32 13.98 -10.86 -5.76
CA ALA A 32 13.45 -9.94 -6.76
C ALA A 32 14.10 -10.11 -8.15
N ASP A 33 13.38 -9.69 -9.19
CA ASP A 33 13.84 -9.74 -10.60
C ASP A 33 14.23 -11.17 -11.05
N ASN A 34 13.36 -12.16 -10.79
CA ASN A 34 13.53 -13.54 -11.22
C ASN A 34 12.31 -14.01 -12.05
N HIS A 35 12.19 -15.31 -12.25
CA HIS A 35 11.11 -15.94 -13.02
C HIS A 35 10.28 -16.89 -12.15
N LEU A 36 10.16 -16.59 -10.84
CA LEU A 36 9.44 -17.42 -9.90
C LEU A 36 7.94 -17.37 -10.18
N THR A 37 7.30 -18.56 -10.20
CA THR A 37 5.86 -18.69 -10.40
C THR A 37 5.10 -19.05 -9.13
N GLY A 38 5.82 -19.46 -8.09
CA GLY A 38 5.24 -19.81 -6.77
C GLY A 38 6.31 -19.84 -5.69
N ILE A 39 5.86 -19.72 -4.46
CA ILE A 39 6.64 -19.83 -3.23
C ILE A 39 6.03 -20.98 -2.43
N PRO A 40 6.83 -21.97 -1.97
CA PRO A 40 6.30 -23.09 -1.21
C PRO A 40 5.94 -22.72 0.24
N PRO A 41 5.07 -23.50 0.92
CA PRO A 41 4.77 -23.36 2.34
C PRO A 41 5.97 -23.35 3.27
N ALA A 42 7.09 -23.97 2.84
CA ALA A 42 8.35 -23.96 3.58
C ALA A 42 8.88 -22.55 3.89
N LEU A 43 8.36 -21.51 3.24
CA LEU A 43 8.60 -20.10 3.58
C LEU A 43 8.36 -19.83 5.07
N GLY A 44 7.30 -20.38 5.67
CA GLY A 44 6.94 -20.17 7.07
C GLY A 44 8.01 -20.60 8.09
N ARG A 45 9.02 -21.37 7.68
CA ARG A 45 10.15 -21.76 8.55
C ARG A 45 11.12 -20.62 8.82
N LEU A 46 11.17 -19.59 7.95
CA LEU A 46 12.15 -18.50 8.01
C LEU A 46 11.75 -17.41 9.02
N ARG A 47 11.50 -17.78 10.26
CA ARG A 47 10.92 -16.90 11.29
C ARG A 47 11.83 -15.78 11.76
N ALA A 48 13.13 -15.80 11.40
CA ALA A 48 14.07 -14.70 11.66
C ALA A 48 14.00 -13.59 10.59
N LEU A 49 13.27 -13.82 9.48
CA LEU A 49 13.16 -12.81 8.42
C LEU A 49 12.53 -11.53 8.94
N HIS A 50 13.23 -10.41 8.76
CA HIS A 50 12.66 -9.08 8.91
C HIS A 50 12.42 -8.36 7.58
N THR A 51 12.97 -8.90 6.47
CA THR A 51 12.82 -8.34 5.11
C THR A 51 12.70 -9.47 4.10
N LEU A 52 11.63 -9.45 3.32
CA LEU A 52 11.38 -10.37 2.21
C LEU A 52 11.07 -9.58 0.94
N ASP A 53 11.87 -9.81 -0.11
CA ASP A 53 11.66 -9.19 -1.41
C ASP A 53 11.39 -10.27 -2.48
N LEU A 54 10.15 -10.28 -2.96
CA LEU A 54 9.62 -11.13 -4.03
C LEU A 54 9.19 -10.31 -5.26
N GLY A 55 9.52 -9.03 -5.30
CA GLY A 55 9.12 -8.12 -6.39
C GLY A 55 9.65 -8.56 -7.76
N HIS A 56 8.95 -8.13 -8.82
CA HIS A 56 9.35 -8.40 -10.21
C HIS A 56 9.56 -9.90 -10.49
N ASN A 57 8.49 -10.70 -10.32
CA ASN A 57 8.46 -12.12 -10.64
C ASN A 57 7.18 -12.47 -11.42
N ALA A 58 6.83 -13.74 -11.49
CA ALA A 58 5.59 -14.23 -12.13
C ALA A 58 4.71 -15.00 -11.13
N LEU A 59 4.75 -14.61 -9.86
CA LEU A 59 4.02 -15.27 -8.78
C LEU A 59 2.51 -15.11 -8.98
N THR A 60 1.76 -16.22 -8.89
CA THR A 60 0.30 -16.22 -8.99
C THR A 60 -0.40 -16.29 -7.63
N GLY A 61 0.34 -16.60 -6.58
CA GLY A 61 -0.13 -16.65 -5.20
C GLY A 61 1.03 -16.67 -4.21
N ILE A 62 0.71 -16.33 -2.97
CA ILE A 62 1.59 -16.42 -1.80
C ILE A 62 0.97 -17.44 -0.85
N PRO A 63 1.74 -18.36 -0.23
CA PRO A 63 1.18 -19.36 0.67
C PRO A 63 0.68 -18.72 1.98
N GLU A 64 -0.32 -19.35 2.62
CA GLU A 64 -0.89 -18.90 3.90
C GLU A 64 0.16 -18.87 5.01
N GLU A 65 1.18 -19.72 4.92
CA GLU A 65 2.30 -19.80 5.85
C GLU A 65 3.17 -18.54 5.87
N ILE A 66 2.90 -17.54 5.02
CA ILE A 66 3.48 -16.19 5.17
C ILE A 66 3.18 -15.61 6.55
N GLY A 67 2.02 -15.94 7.14
CA GLY A 67 1.64 -15.51 8.48
C GLY A 67 2.54 -16.05 9.58
N GLU A 68 3.22 -17.20 9.38
CA GLU A 68 4.16 -17.74 10.33
C GLU A 68 5.43 -16.89 10.49
N LEU A 69 5.66 -15.95 9.58
CA LEU A 69 6.75 -14.97 9.65
C LEU A 69 6.47 -13.81 10.62
N ALA A 70 5.27 -13.71 11.19
CA ALA A 70 4.85 -12.61 12.07
C ALA A 70 5.86 -12.25 13.18
N PRO A 71 6.56 -13.20 13.84
CA PRO A 71 7.54 -12.87 14.86
C PRO A 71 8.73 -12.04 14.35
N GLY A 72 9.16 -12.28 13.10
CA GLY A 72 10.37 -11.70 12.51
C GLY A 72 10.09 -10.60 11.48
N LEU A 73 9.06 -10.77 10.62
CA LEU A 73 8.84 -9.92 9.45
C LEU A 73 8.23 -8.57 9.85
N THR A 74 9.10 -7.69 10.32
CA THR A 74 8.72 -6.41 10.92
C THR A 74 9.08 -5.19 10.07
N ARG A 75 9.90 -5.36 9.02
CA ARG A 75 10.38 -4.23 8.22
C ARG A 75 9.68 -4.13 6.87
N TYR A 76 10.08 -4.97 5.90
CA TYR A 76 9.68 -4.80 4.51
C TYR A 76 9.20 -6.11 3.90
N LEU A 77 8.04 -6.05 3.23
CA LEU A 77 7.52 -7.09 2.36
C LEU A 77 7.22 -6.49 0.98
N TYR A 78 7.98 -6.93 -0.03
CA TYR A 78 7.78 -6.53 -1.42
C TYR A 78 7.18 -7.70 -2.21
N LEU A 79 5.99 -7.47 -2.75
CA LEU A 79 5.22 -8.41 -3.59
C LEU A 79 4.89 -7.80 -4.96
N HIS A 80 5.30 -6.55 -5.20
CA HIS A 80 4.92 -5.76 -6.37
C HIS A 80 5.41 -6.37 -7.68
N ASP A 81 4.72 -5.99 -8.76
CA ASP A 81 5.01 -6.44 -10.13
C ASP A 81 5.10 -7.97 -10.22
N ASN A 82 3.96 -8.60 -9.95
CA ASN A 82 3.73 -10.02 -10.04
C ASN A 82 2.38 -10.29 -10.75
N ARG A 83 1.86 -11.51 -10.64
CA ARG A 83 0.57 -11.95 -11.20
C ARG A 83 -0.38 -12.41 -10.09
N LEU A 84 -0.27 -11.81 -8.91
CA LEU A 84 -1.10 -12.17 -7.77
C LEU A 84 -2.55 -11.77 -8.01
N THR A 85 -3.47 -12.72 -7.89
CA THR A 85 -4.91 -12.49 -8.03
C THR A 85 -5.61 -12.28 -6.69
N GLY A 86 -4.85 -12.27 -5.60
CA GLY A 86 -5.26 -12.01 -4.22
C GLY A 86 -4.08 -12.16 -3.28
N LEU A 87 -4.25 -11.67 -2.07
CA LEU A 87 -3.32 -11.87 -0.96
C LEU A 87 -3.95 -12.87 0.01
N PRO A 88 -3.16 -13.80 0.60
CA PRO A 88 -3.68 -14.80 1.54
C PRO A 88 -4.15 -14.14 2.84
N ASP A 89 -5.13 -14.73 3.52
CA ASP A 89 -5.62 -14.23 4.81
C ASP A 89 -4.53 -14.29 5.89
N GLY A 90 -3.64 -15.29 5.82
CA GLY A 90 -2.48 -15.41 6.70
C GLY A 90 -1.57 -14.19 6.69
N LEU A 91 -1.57 -13.39 5.61
CA LEU A 91 -0.82 -12.12 5.55
C LEU A 91 -1.21 -11.16 6.69
N CYS A 92 -2.50 -11.16 7.08
CA CYS A 92 -3.01 -10.27 8.11
C CYS A 92 -2.44 -10.55 9.51
N ALA A 93 -1.83 -11.72 9.74
CA ALA A 93 -1.11 -12.03 10.97
C ALA A 93 0.20 -11.24 11.14
N LEU A 94 0.68 -10.54 10.10
CA LEU A 94 1.90 -9.72 10.14
C LEU A 94 1.66 -8.37 10.83
N ASP A 95 1.19 -8.41 12.06
CA ASP A 95 0.73 -7.24 12.84
C ASP A 95 1.82 -6.19 13.14
N ARG A 96 3.11 -6.58 13.00
CA ARG A 96 4.27 -5.70 13.24
C ARG A 96 4.98 -5.26 11.97
N LEU A 97 4.51 -5.69 10.78
CA LEU A 97 5.10 -5.29 9.51
C LEU A 97 4.95 -3.78 9.28
N GLY A 98 6.07 -3.09 9.00
CA GLY A 98 6.05 -1.63 8.77
C GLY A 98 5.74 -1.22 7.34
N TYR A 99 6.10 -2.05 6.35
CA TYR A 99 5.96 -1.72 4.93
C TYR A 99 5.45 -2.91 4.13
N LEU A 100 4.36 -2.69 3.39
CA LEU A 100 3.83 -3.65 2.41
C LEU A 100 3.70 -2.97 1.05
N ASN A 101 4.36 -3.54 0.03
CA ASN A 101 4.13 -3.17 -1.36
C ASN A 101 3.56 -4.37 -2.13
N ALA A 102 2.28 -4.31 -2.46
CA ALA A 102 1.54 -5.30 -3.25
C ALA A 102 1.02 -4.71 -4.57
N GLY A 103 1.49 -3.52 -4.95
CA GLY A 103 1.11 -2.84 -6.19
C GLY A 103 1.51 -3.62 -7.45
N ASP A 104 0.94 -3.20 -8.58
CA ASP A 104 1.23 -3.79 -9.89
C ASP A 104 0.96 -5.31 -9.94
N ASN A 105 -0.19 -5.71 -9.37
CA ASN A 105 -0.73 -7.06 -9.34
C ASN A 105 -2.24 -7.03 -9.63
N PRO A 106 -2.83 -8.00 -10.34
CA PRO A 106 -4.27 -8.05 -10.57
C PRO A 106 -5.03 -8.59 -9.34
N LEU A 107 -4.90 -7.95 -8.15
CA LEU A 107 -5.45 -8.44 -6.89
C LEU A 107 -6.98 -8.45 -6.84
N GLY A 108 -7.62 -7.47 -7.49
CA GLY A 108 -9.08 -7.25 -7.43
C GLY A 108 -9.59 -6.76 -6.08
N ARG A 109 -9.02 -7.23 -4.97
CA ARG A 109 -9.37 -6.83 -3.60
C ARG A 109 -8.20 -6.98 -2.64
N LEU A 110 -8.22 -6.21 -1.54
CA LEU A 110 -7.39 -6.45 -0.36
C LEU A 110 -8.10 -7.42 0.60
N PRO A 111 -7.37 -8.15 1.47
CA PRO A 111 -7.98 -8.97 2.52
C PRO A 111 -8.92 -8.14 3.41
N GLU A 112 -10.08 -8.72 3.77
CA GLU A 112 -11.05 -8.03 4.62
C GLU A 112 -10.46 -7.67 6.00
N GLU A 113 -9.50 -8.43 6.50
CA GLU A 113 -8.83 -8.22 7.78
C GLU A 113 -7.50 -7.45 7.67
N ILE A 114 -7.27 -6.71 6.58
CA ILE A 114 -6.04 -5.92 6.39
C ILE A 114 -5.74 -4.98 7.56
N GLY A 115 -6.78 -4.55 8.28
CA GLY A 115 -6.66 -3.69 9.47
C GLY A 115 -6.00 -4.35 10.68
N GLU A 116 -5.81 -5.67 10.71
CA GLU A 116 -5.06 -6.37 11.76
C GLU A 116 -3.55 -6.11 11.65
N MET A 117 -3.06 -5.68 10.48
CA MET A 117 -1.67 -5.32 10.26
C MET A 117 -1.32 -3.98 10.92
N GLY A 118 -1.59 -3.82 12.20
CA GLY A 118 -1.52 -2.55 12.95
C GLY A 118 -0.15 -1.86 12.96
N GLY A 119 0.93 -2.58 12.64
CA GLY A 119 2.29 -2.04 12.49
C GLY A 119 2.54 -1.27 11.19
N LEU A 120 1.63 -1.34 10.19
CA LEU A 120 1.86 -0.73 8.90
C LEU A 120 2.01 0.79 8.99
N VAL A 121 3.13 1.26 8.48
CA VAL A 121 3.45 2.69 8.30
C VAL A 121 3.23 3.10 6.84
N GLU A 122 3.47 2.19 5.90
CA GLU A 122 3.26 2.42 4.48
C GLU A 122 2.62 1.19 3.82
N LEU A 123 1.53 1.44 3.08
CA LEU A 123 0.83 0.45 2.26
C LEU A 123 0.77 0.93 0.81
N ARG A 124 1.29 0.10 -0.09
CA ARG A 124 1.20 0.31 -1.53
C ARG A 124 0.38 -0.80 -2.19
N ALA A 125 -0.68 -0.39 -2.87
CA ALA A 125 -1.56 -1.25 -3.67
C ALA A 125 -2.03 -0.50 -4.94
N GLN A 126 -1.11 0.25 -5.57
CA GLN A 126 -1.35 0.90 -6.86
C GLN A 126 -1.49 -0.16 -7.97
N ASN A 127 -2.26 0.16 -9.03
CA ASN A 127 -2.47 -0.70 -10.21
C ASN A 127 -2.89 -2.14 -9.82
N ALA A 128 -3.76 -2.27 -8.82
CA ALA A 128 -4.15 -3.54 -8.23
C ALA A 128 -5.59 -3.96 -8.58
N GLN A 129 -6.25 -3.25 -9.52
CA GLN A 129 -7.63 -3.50 -9.96
C GLN A 129 -8.66 -3.40 -8.81
N LEU A 130 -8.36 -2.65 -7.76
CA LEU A 130 -9.25 -2.49 -6.62
C LEU A 130 -10.48 -1.66 -6.99
N THR A 131 -11.66 -2.14 -6.60
CA THR A 131 -12.92 -1.39 -6.72
C THR A 131 -13.34 -0.75 -5.40
N ASN A 132 -12.84 -1.26 -4.29
CA ASN A 132 -13.06 -0.76 -2.93
C ASN A 132 -11.84 -1.02 -2.05
N VAL A 133 -11.84 -0.42 -0.87
CA VAL A 133 -10.89 -0.71 0.23
C VAL A 133 -11.69 -1.21 1.42
N PRO A 134 -11.30 -2.31 2.08
CA PRO A 134 -12.01 -2.83 3.25
C PRO A 134 -12.15 -1.79 4.37
N ALA A 135 -13.28 -1.78 5.06
CA ALA A 135 -13.51 -0.88 6.19
C ALA A 135 -12.51 -1.10 7.33
N SER A 136 -12.00 -2.32 7.48
CA SER A 136 -10.97 -2.66 8.46
C SER A 136 -9.70 -1.83 8.31
N ALA A 137 -9.36 -1.37 7.09
CA ALA A 137 -8.17 -0.55 6.84
C ALA A 137 -8.16 0.74 7.67
N GLY A 138 -9.33 1.23 8.13
CA GLY A 138 -9.40 2.33 9.10
C GLY A 138 -8.76 2.03 10.47
N ARG A 139 -8.47 0.75 10.79
CA ARG A 139 -7.75 0.35 12.03
C ARG A 139 -6.22 0.49 11.93
N LEU A 140 -5.68 0.81 10.76
CA LEU A 140 -4.23 1.00 10.54
C LEU A 140 -3.74 2.31 11.16
N GLY A 141 -3.78 2.40 12.50
CA GLY A 141 -3.54 3.64 13.25
C GLY A 141 -2.13 4.24 13.10
N LEU A 142 -1.13 3.46 12.67
CA LEU A 142 0.24 3.94 12.42
C LEU A 142 0.48 4.33 10.96
N LEU A 143 -0.51 4.14 10.06
CA LEU A 143 -0.34 4.36 8.62
C LEU A 143 -0.07 5.84 8.32
N ARG A 144 1.06 6.11 7.66
CA ARG A 144 1.49 7.45 7.25
C ARG A 144 1.38 7.67 5.75
N GLU A 145 1.55 6.61 4.97
CA GLU A 145 1.50 6.68 3.51
C GLU A 145 0.61 5.57 2.94
N LEU A 146 -0.34 5.95 2.11
CA LEU A 146 -1.26 5.05 1.43
C LEU A 146 -1.27 5.35 -0.07
N TRP A 147 -0.88 4.35 -0.87
CA TRP A 147 -0.73 4.46 -2.32
C TRP A 147 -1.74 3.53 -3.01
N LEU A 148 -2.78 4.11 -3.59
CA LEU A 148 -3.92 3.40 -4.21
C LEU A 148 -4.18 3.86 -5.65
N GLY A 149 -3.24 4.51 -6.31
CA GLY A 149 -3.42 5.00 -7.66
C GLY A 149 -3.57 3.90 -8.70
N GLY A 150 -4.20 4.24 -9.85
CA GLY A 150 -4.38 3.29 -10.94
C GLY A 150 -5.36 2.14 -10.62
N ASN A 151 -6.34 2.41 -9.77
CA ASN A 151 -7.41 1.47 -9.41
C ASN A 151 -8.77 1.92 -9.98
N ALA A 152 -9.86 1.29 -9.56
CA ALA A 152 -11.22 1.63 -9.97
C ALA A 152 -12.07 2.13 -8.77
N LEU A 153 -11.43 2.80 -7.81
CA LEU A 153 -12.09 3.27 -6.60
C LEU A 153 -13.09 4.38 -6.91
N THR A 154 -14.30 4.28 -6.36
CA THR A 154 -15.34 5.30 -6.42
C THR A 154 -15.51 6.06 -5.11
N GLY A 155 -14.80 5.66 -4.05
CA GLY A 155 -14.82 6.27 -2.73
C GLY A 155 -13.84 5.61 -1.77
N LEU A 156 -13.81 6.12 -0.55
CA LEU A 156 -13.07 5.53 0.57
C LEU A 156 -14.05 5.22 1.71
N PRO A 157 -13.81 4.17 2.52
CA PRO A 157 -14.69 3.83 3.62
C PRO A 157 -14.71 4.93 4.70
N ALA A 158 -15.86 5.13 5.34
CA ALA A 158 -16.02 6.12 6.41
C ALA A 158 -15.04 5.89 7.59
N SER A 159 -14.62 4.65 7.81
CA SER A 159 -13.63 4.29 8.84
C SER A 159 -12.27 4.98 8.66
N PHE A 160 -11.96 5.52 7.47
CA PHE A 160 -10.73 6.26 7.24
C PHE A 160 -10.61 7.53 8.08
N THR A 161 -11.72 8.03 8.64
CA THR A 161 -11.69 9.10 9.64
C THR A 161 -10.77 8.80 10.83
N ALA A 162 -10.47 7.53 11.10
CA ALA A 162 -9.58 7.09 12.19
C ALA A 162 -8.09 7.07 11.84
N LEU A 163 -7.70 7.29 10.56
CA LEU A 163 -6.30 7.25 10.12
C LEU A 163 -5.55 8.55 10.48
N HIS A 164 -5.54 8.91 11.76
CA HIS A 164 -5.01 10.21 12.22
C HIS A 164 -3.51 10.41 11.97
N ALA A 165 -2.74 9.34 11.74
CA ALA A 165 -1.31 9.41 11.40
C ALA A 165 -1.04 9.65 9.92
N LEU A 166 -2.07 9.56 9.04
CA LEU A 166 -1.90 9.62 7.57
C LEU A 166 -1.39 11.00 7.13
N ARG A 167 -0.33 10.99 6.30
CA ARG A 167 0.34 12.19 5.78
C ARG A 167 0.31 12.27 4.27
N VAL A 168 0.39 11.13 3.60
CA VAL A 168 0.42 11.04 2.13
C VAL A 168 -0.66 10.08 1.69
N LEU A 169 -1.54 10.57 0.82
CA LEU A 169 -2.60 9.78 0.19
C LEU A 169 -2.52 9.94 -1.32
N GLU A 170 -2.25 8.84 -2.00
CA GLU A 170 -2.16 8.78 -3.45
C GLU A 170 -3.35 8.01 -4.01
N LEU A 171 -4.22 8.71 -4.76
CA LEU A 171 -5.48 8.23 -5.34
C LEU A 171 -5.59 8.56 -6.83
N ARG A 172 -4.47 8.89 -7.50
CA ARG A 172 -4.50 9.24 -8.93
C ARG A 172 -5.09 8.11 -9.78
N ASN A 173 -5.69 8.49 -10.92
CA ASN A 173 -6.21 7.53 -11.90
C ASN A 173 -7.18 6.51 -11.25
N ASN A 174 -8.20 7.03 -10.56
CA ASN A 174 -9.34 6.29 -10.03
C ASN A 174 -10.65 6.81 -10.64
N ALA A 175 -11.79 6.42 -10.10
CA ALA A 175 -13.11 6.85 -10.57
C ALA A 175 -13.87 7.70 -9.54
N LEU A 176 -13.14 8.45 -8.69
CA LEU A 176 -13.73 9.26 -7.63
C LEU A 176 -14.57 10.41 -8.19
N PRO A 177 -15.88 10.50 -7.86
CA PRO A 177 -16.74 11.60 -8.33
C PRO A 177 -16.54 12.89 -7.53
N GLY A 178 -15.87 12.82 -6.38
CA GLY A 178 -15.58 13.94 -5.48
C GLY A 178 -14.50 13.56 -4.47
N VAL A 179 -14.09 14.53 -3.66
CA VAL A 179 -13.13 14.31 -2.58
C VAL A 179 -13.82 13.51 -1.46
N PRO A 180 -13.28 12.34 -1.05
CA PRO A 180 -13.89 11.51 -0.01
C PRO A 180 -14.05 12.27 1.33
N GLU A 181 -15.27 12.32 1.87
CA GLU A 181 -15.59 13.07 3.10
C GLU A 181 -14.78 12.60 4.31
N ALA A 182 -14.38 11.33 4.35
CA ALA A 182 -13.55 10.76 5.43
C ALA A 182 -12.21 11.51 5.61
N LEU A 183 -11.71 12.20 4.58
CA LEU A 183 -10.44 12.94 4.65
C LEU A 183 -10.54 14.19 5.52
N ARG A 184 -11.76 14.73 5.73
CA ARG A 184 -12.00 15.91 6.58
C ARG A 184 -11.46 15.75 8.00
N ALA A 185 -11.48 14.53 8.52
CA ALA A 185 -11.06 14.22 9.89
C ALA A 185 -9.54 13.99 10.07
N LEU A 186 -8.73 14.14 9.00
CA LEU A 186 -7.31 13.74 9.02
C LEU A 186 -6.38 14.92 9.31
N PRO A 187 -5.95 15.11 10.58
CA PRO A 187 -5.27 16.34 11.00
C PRO A 187 -3.83 16.46 10.47
N LEU A 188 -3.19 15.34 10.11
CA LEU A 188 -1.80 15.31 9.67
C LEU A 188 -1.64 15.13 8.17
N LEU A 189 -2.73 15.13 7.39
CA LEU A 189 -2.71 14.92 5.95
C LEU A 189 -2.04 16.12 5.25
N ARG A 190 -0.88 15.85 4.60
CA ARG A 190 -0.03 16.87 3.97
C ARG A 190 -0.11 16.85 2.46
N ARG A 191 -0.21 15.67 1.86
CA ARG A 191 -0.18 15.50 0.41
C ARG A 191 -1.31 14.61 -0.05
N ILE A 192 -2.09 15.13 -0.98
CA ILE A 192 -3.18 14.39 -1.62
C ILE A 192 -2.96 14.46 -3.14
N ASP A 193 -2.85 13.30 -3.76
CA ASP A 193 -2.82 13.17 -5.22
C ASP A 193 -4.14 12.59 -5.71
N LEU A 194 -4.95 13.42 -6.36
CA LEU A 194 -6.26 13.08 -6.92
C LEU A 194 -6.28 13.18 -8.44
N ARG A 195 -5.14 13.27 -9.10
CA ARG A 195 -5.06 13.39 -10.57
C ARG A 195 -5.83 12.31 -11.29
N GLY A 196 -6.44 12.68 -12.42
CA GLY A 196 -7.10 11.70 -13.28
C GLY A 196 -8.29 11.00 -12.62
N ASN A 197 -9.09 11.75 -11.88
CA ASN A 197 -10.38 11.30 -11.33
C ASN A 197 -11.55 12.00 -12.05
N ARG A 198 -12.75 11.97 -11.48
CA ARG A 198 -13.96 12.57 -12.03
C ARG A 198 -14.51 13.70 -11.15
N ILE A 199 -13.61 14.41 -10.49
CA ILE A 199 -13.95 15.46 -9.50
C ILE A 199 -14.34 16.72 -10.27
N GLY A 200 -15.58 17.20 -10.08
CA GLY A 200 -16.06 18.45 -10.66
C GLY A 200 -15.99 19.63 -9.69
N GLU A 201 -16.20 19.35 -8.42
CA GLU A 201 -16.28 20.36 -7.37
C GLU A 201 -15.46 19.96 -6.15
N LEU A 202 -14.94 20.95 -5.44
CA LEU A 202 -14.26 20.75 -4.16
C LEU A 202 -15.18 21.16 -3.02
N PRO A 203 -15.29 20.35 -1.95
CA PRO A 203 -15.96 20.76 -0.73
C PRO A 203 -15.17 21.87 -0.03
N SER A 204 -15.89 22.83 0.59
CA SER A 204 -15.27 23.95 1.30
C SER A 204 -14.30 23.53 2.41
N TRP A 205 -14.63 22.43 3.12
CA TRP A 205 -13.82 21.92 4.22
C TRP A 205 -12.38 21.51 3.80
N ILE A 206 -12.11 21.27 2.51
CA ILE A 206 -10.74 20.91 2.10
C ILE A 206 -9.75 22.05 2.37
N ALA A 207 -10.23 23.29 2.32
CA ALA A 207 -9.45 24.46 2.70
C ALA A 207 -9.20 24.56 4.21
N GLU A 208 -9.93 23.80 5.04
CA GLU A 208 -9.78 23.77 6.48
C GLU A 208 -8.78 22.72 6.98
N LEU A 209 -8.30 21.80 6.11
CA LEU A 209 -7.32 20.79 6.49
C LEU A 209 -6.04 21.44 7.03
N PRO A 210 -5.69 21.24 8.31
CA PRO A 210 -4.70 22.09 8.98
C PRO A 210 -3.27 21.90 8.48
N SER A 211 -2.93 20.71 7.98
CA SER A 211 -1.57 20.35 7.58
C SER A 211 -1.39 20.24 6.07
N LEU A 212 -2.41 20.52 5.24
CA LEU A 212 -2.34 20.30 3.80
C LEU A 212 -1.35 21.24 3.13
N GLU A 213 -0.29 20.65 2.55
CA GLU A 213 0.82 21.34 1.87
C GLU A 213 0.71 21.24 0.35
N LYS A 214 0.13 20.13 -0.16
CA LYS A 214 0.00 19.88 -1.60
C LYS A 214 -1.27 19.12 -1.93
N LEU A 215 -2.03 19.64 -2.92
CA LEU A 215 -3.20 19.01 -3.53
C LEU A 215 -3.01 18.97 -5.05
N ASP A 216 -2.99 17.78 -5.64
CA ASP A 216 -2.88 17.63 -7.08
C ASP A 216 -4.21 17.15 -7.66
N LEU A 217 -4.85 18.00 -8.45
CA LEU A 217 -6.17 17.80 -9.05
C LEU A 217 -6.11 17.73 -10.58
N ARG A 218 -4.94 17.75 -11.18
CA ARG A 218 -4.81 17.75 -12.64
C ARG A 218 -5.61 16.62 -13.27
N TRP A 219 -6.15 16.87 -14.45
CA TRP A 219 -7.02 15.93 -15.17
C TRP A 219 -8.31 15.58 -14.42
N ASN A 220 -8.86 16.53 -13.69
CA ASN A 220 -10.22 16.59 -13.18
C ASN A 220 -10.96 17.79 -13.82
N ALA A 221 -12.23 17.97 -13.46
CA ALA A 221 -13.05 19.09 -13.99
C ALA A 221 -13.12 20.28 -13.00
N VAL A 222 -12.20 20.38 -12.04
CA VAL A 222 -12.19 21.43 -11.01
C VAL A 222 -11.67 22.74 -11.63
N ALA A 223 -12.44 23.81 -11.47
CA ALA A 223 -12.07 25.13 -11.93
C ALA A 223 -10.90 25.70 -11.09
N ASP A 224 -9.92 26.31 -11.76
CA ASP A 224 -8.76 26.98 -11.12
C ASP A 224 -9.17 28.15 -10.21
N THR A 225 -10.35 28.73 -10.49
CA THR A 225 -10.96 29.83 -9.74
C THR A 225 -11.93 29.38 -8.63
N ALA A 226 -12.08 28.06 -8.41
CA ALA A 226 -12.94 27.56 -7.34
C ALA A 226 -12.50 28.12 -5.99
N GLU A 227 -13.45 28.55 -5.16
CA GLU A 227 -13.17 29.17 -3.86
C GLU A 227 -12.19 28.35 -3.00
N PRO A 228 -12.36 27.00 -2.82
CA PRO A 228 -11.42 26.22 -2.02
C PRO A 228 -10.00 26.18 -2.61
N VAL A 229 -9.86 26.27 -3.94
CA VAL A 229 -8.54 26.32 -4.60
C VAL A 229 -7.83 27.63 -4.26
N VAL A 230 -8.54 28.74 -4.36
CA VAL A 230 -8.02 30.07 -4.02
C VAL A 230 -7.62 30.12 -2.55
N ALA A 231 -8.50 29.72 -1.65
CA ALA A 231 -8.27 29.71 -0.21
C ALA A 231 -7.05 28.84 0.19
N LEU A 232 -6.88 27.68 -0.44
CA LEU A 232 -5.70 26.83 -0.21
C LEU A 232 -4.41 27.51 -0.65
N ARG A 233 -4.40 28.14 -1.83
CA ARG A 233 -3.23 28.85 -2.35
C ARG A 233 -2.85 30.05 -1.48
N GLU A 234 -3.84 30.83 -0.99
CA GLU A 234 -3.62 31.92 -0.07
C GLU A 234 -2.97 31.48 1.25
N ARG A 235 -3.26 30.25 1.69
CA ARG A 235 -2.60 29.61 2.85
C ARG A 235 -1.19 29.09 2.53
N GLY A 236 -0.71 29.17 1.30
CA GLY A 236 0.58 28.65 0.86
C GLY A 236 0.57 27.17 0.46
N CYS A 237 -0.61 26.52 0.35
CA CYS A 237 -0.73 25.17 -0.18
C CYS A 237 -0.48 25.16 -1.70
N VAL A 238 0.32 24.21 -2.18
CA VAL A 238 0.54 24.00 -3.62
C VAL A 238 -0.66 23.27 -4.21
N VAL A 239 -1.49 23.97 -4.98
CA VAL A 239 -2.65 23.37 -5.67
C VAL A 239 -2.39 23.36 -7.17
N LEU A 240 -2.40 22.15 -7.76
CA LEU A 240 -2.28 21.88 -9.19
C LEU A 240 -3.65 21.45 -9.73
N THR A 241 -4.23 22.21 -10.66
CA THR A 241 -5.50 21.96 -11.34
C THR A 241 -5.33 21.61 -12.79
#